data_b5558e6982e8865fb622538366055d02
#
_entry.id   b5558e6982e8865fb622538366055d02
#
_cell.length_a   1.000
_cell.length_b   1.000
_cell.length_c   1.000
_cell.angle_alpha   90.00
_cell.angle_beta   90.00
_cell.angle_gamma   90.00
#
_symmetry.space_group_name_H-M   'P 1'
#
loop_
_entity.id
_entity.type
_entity.pdbx_description
1 polymer ?
#
loop_
_entity_poly.entity_id
_entity_poly.type
_entity_poly.pdbx_seq_one_letter_code
_entity_poly.pdbx_strand_id
1 'polypeptide(L)'
;MTLVDTTVWVDWLRGKKTRATTLLDALLDEGEVLLAPVILQEILQGARSPSALETLRKHFTGLPVLAPSLDVHLAAGTLYARCRWQGITPRSPHDCLIAQHALEAGVPLLQADRDFTRLAQVEPALQLLP
;
A
#
# COMPACT_ATOMS: atom_id res chain seq x y z
N MET A 1 -0.05 -11.69 -8.06
CA MET A 1 -0.43 -10.27 -7.88
C MET A 1 0.24 -9.71 -6.64
N THR A 2 0.56 -8.44 -6.64
CA THR A 2 1.25 -7.75 -5.53
C THR A 2 0.56 -6.43 -5.25
N LEU A 3 0.24 -6.18 -3.99
CA LEU A 3 -0.26 -4.86 -3.56
C LEU A 3 0.95 -3.95 -3.38
N VAL A 4 0.90 -2.73 -3.92
CA VAL A 4 2.01 -1.77 -3.88
C VAL A 4 1.63 -0.59 -3.01
N ASP A 5 2.43 -0.37 -1.95
CA ASP A 5 2.20 0.73 -1.01
C ASP A 5 2.42 2.10 -1.66
N THR A 6 1.76 3.10 -1.12
CA THR A 6 1.80 4.48 -1.59
C THR A 6 3.22 5.03 -1.69
N THR A 7 4.09 4.73 -0.71
CA THR A 7 5.47 5.23 -0.70
C THR A 7 6.25 4.79 -1.94
N VAL A 8 6.06 3.55 -2.36
CA VAL A 8 6.72 3.02 -3.56
C VAL A 8 6.19 3.72 -4.82
N TRP A 9 4.88 3.92 -4.90
CA TRP A 9 4.28 4.66 -6.01
C TRP A 9 4.80 6.10 -6.10
N VAL A 10 4.89 6.78 -4.96
CA VAL A 10 5.41 8.16 -4.92
C VAL A 10 6.85 8.22 -5.39
N ASP A 11 7.70 7.31 -4.93
CA ASP A 11 9.08 7.22 -5.39
C ASP A 11 9.15 6.95 -6.89
N TRP A 12 8.32 6.04 -7.39
CA TRP A 12 8.25 5.71 -8.80
C TRP A 12 7.81 6.91 -9.66
N LEU A 13 6.79 7.64 -9.22
CA LEU A 13 6.28 8.85 -9.90
C LEU A 13 7.35 9.96 -9.95
N ARG A 14 8.21 10.03 -8.94
CA ARG A 14 9.32 11.00 -8.87
C ARG A 14 10.54 10.55 -9.66
N GLY A 15 10.51 9.40 -10.31
CA GLY A 15 11.62 8.85 -11.04
C GLY A 15 12.77 8.33 -10.17
N LYS A 16 12.51 8.09 -8.88
CA LYS A 16 13.52 7.59 -7.96
C LYS A 16 13.83 6.12 -8.27
N LYS A 17 15.11 5.81 -8.43
CA LYS A 17 15.56 4.45 -8.73
C LYS A 17 15.97 3.75 -7.44
N THR A 18 15.12 2.83 -6.99
CA THR A 18 15.34 2.01 -5.80
C THR A 18 15.09 0.55 -6.14
N ARG A 19 15.43 -0.34 -5.22
CA ARG A 19 15.10 -1.76 -5.36
C ARG A 19 13.58 -1.96 -5.48
N ALA A 20 12.80 -1.21 -4.70
CA ALA A 20 11.34 -1.30 -4.73
C ALA A 20 10.77 -0.77 -6.06
N THR A 21 11.24 0.37 -6.57
CA THR A 21 10.74 0.90 -7.85
C THR A 21 11.16 0.05 -9.04
N THR A 22 12.33 -0.57 -8.99
CA THR A 22 12.77 -1.52 -10.02
C THR A 22 11.86 -2.75 -10.05
N LEU A 23 11.48 -3.25 -8.89
CA LEU A 23 10.54 -4.37 -8.81
C LEU A 23 9.14 -3.95 -9.29
N LEU A 24 8.72 -2.71 -8.96
CA LEU A 24 7.45 -2.19 -9.46
C LEU A 24 7.40 -2.13 -10.98
N ASP A 25 8.48 -1.67 -11.63
CA ASP A 25 8.55 -1.67 -13.10
C ASP A 25 8.32 -3.08 -13.67
N ALA A 26 8.97 -4.09 -13.11
CA ALA A 26 8.80 -5.47 -13.55
C ALA A 26 7.36 -5.97 -13.34
N LEU A 27 6.76 -5.65 -12.19
CA LEU A 27 5.39 -6.05 -11.88
C LEU A 27 4.37 -5.37 -12.82
N LEU A 28 4.61 -4.10 -13.15
CA LEU A 28 3.76 -3.39 -14.11
C LEU A 28 3.82 -4.02 -15.50
N ASP A 29 5.02 -4.38 -15.96
CA ASP A 29 5.20 -5.05 -17.25
C ASP A 29 4.48 -6.39 -17.31
N GLU A 30 4.41 -7.10 -16.19
CA GLU A 30 3.76 -8.41 -16.09
C GLU A 30 2.26 -8.33 -15.80
N GLY A 31 1.72 -7.15 -15.54
CA GLY A 31 0.32 -6.99 -15.16
C GLY A 31 -0.02 -7.55 -13.79
N GLU A 32 0.94 -7.52 -12.86
CA GLU A 32 0.84 -8.18 -11.54
C GLU A 32 0.66 -7.19 -10.38
N VAL A 33 0.17 -5.99 -10.66
CA VAL A 33 0.00 -4.93 -9.67
C VAL A 33 -1.44 -4.81 -9.22
N LEU A 34 -1.64 -4.64 -7.90
CA LEU A 34 -2.92 -4.33 -7.29
C LEU A 34 -2.86 -3.00 -6.57
N LEU A 35 -3.99 -2.31 -6.54
CA LEU A 35 -4.24 -1.13 -5.72
C LEU A 35 -5.30 -1.43 -4.66
N ALA A 36 -5.32 -0.63 -3.61
CA ALA A 36 -6.43 -0.55 -2.66
C ALA A 36 -7.00 0.87 -2.69
N PRO A 37 -8.27 1.07 -2.31
CA PRO A 37 -8.88 2.41 -2.35
C PRO A 37 -8.11 3.46 -1.56
N VAL A 38 -7.59 3.11 -0.37
CA VAL A 38 -6.81 4.04 0.45
C VAL A 38 -5.52 4.47 -0.22
N ILE A 39 -4.90 3.60 -1.02
CA ILE A 39 -3.68 3.92 -1.77
C ILE A 39 -4.00 4.91 -2.88
N LEU A 40 -5.09 4.70 -3.62
CA LEU A 40 -5.57 5.68 -4.60
C LEU A 40 -5.80 7.04 -3.96
N GLN A 41 -6.46 7.07 -2.80
CA GLN A 41 -6.69 8.32 -2.07
C GLN A 41 -5.38 9.03 -1.76
N GLU A 42 -4.40 8.32 -1.22
CA GLU A 42 -3.11 8.90 -0.84
C GLU A 42 -2.33 9.41 -2.05
N ILE A 43 -2.36 8.68 -3.16
CA ILE A 43 -1.70 9.11 -4.41
C ILE A 43 -2.33 10.40 -4.92
N LEU A 44 -3.66 10.46 -4.99
CA LEU A 44 -4.37 11.63 -5.50
C LEU A 44 -4.20 12.86 -4.60
N GLN A 45 -4.08 12.65 -3.28
CA GLN A 45 -3.82 13.74 -2.34
C GLN A 45 -2.50 14.47 -2.62
N GLY A 46 -1.55 13.82 -3.30
CA GLY A 46 -0.28 14.43 -3.68
C GLY A 46 -0.33 15.30 -4.91
N ALA A 47 -1.45 15.40 -5.61
CA ALA A 47 -1.58 16.22 -6.81
C ALA A 47 -1.44 17.71 -6.47
N ARG A 48 -0.60 18.41 -7.25
CA ARG A 48 -0.29 19.83 -7.01
C ARG A 48 -1.12 20.79 -7.84
N SER A 49 -1.94 20.28 -8.75
CA SER A 49 -2.78 21.08 -9.63
C SER A 49 -3.95 20.26 -10.14
N PRO A 50 -5.01 20.92 -10.65
CA PRO A 50 -6.12 20.19 -11.27
C PRO A 50 -5.69 19.30 -12.44
N SER A 51 -4.75 19.75 -13.26
CA SER A 51 -4.25 18.95 -14.39
C SER A 51 -3.44 17.75 -13.94
N ALA A 52 -2.61 17.90 -12.90
CA ALA A 52 -1.87 16.79 -12.31
C ALA A 52 -2.83 15.74 -11.71
N LEU A 53 -3.88 16.20 -11.04
CA LEU A 53 -4.90 15.32 -10.48
C LEU A 53 -5.56 14.48 -11.58
N GLU A 54 -5.96 15.10 -12.67
CA GLU A 54 -6.61 14.41 -13.79
C GLU A 54 -5.67 13.37 -14.43
N THR A 55 -4.41 13.71 -14.59
CA THR A 55 -3.40 12.79 -15.11
C THR A 55 -3.26 11.55 -14.21
N LEU A 56 -3.17 11.77 -12.89
CA LEU A 56 -3.07 10.67 -11.92
C LEU A 56 -4.33 9.80 -11.94
N ARG A 57 -5.52 10.41 -11.98
CA ARG A 57 -6.77 9.66 -12.05
C ARG A 57 -6.80 8.74 -13.27
N LYS A 58 -6.43 9.23 -14.44
CA LYS A 58 -6.41 8.44 -15.67
C LYS A 58 -5.46 7.27 -15.59
N HIS A 59 -4.27 7.49 -15.02
CA HIS A 59 -3.26 6.43 -14.88
C HIS A 59 -3.72 5.32 -13.93
N PHE A 60 -4.21 5.69 -12.75
CA PHE A 60 -4.44 4.72 -11.70
C PHE A 60 -5.80 4.04 -11.73
N THR A 61 -6.83 4.66 -12.33
CA THR A 61 -8.14 4.03 -12.45
C THR A 61 -8.18 2.89 -13.50
N GLY A 62 -7.12 2.74 -14.28
CA GLY A 62 -6.97 1.62 -15.21
C GLY A 62 -6.37 0.36 -14.60
N LEU A 63 -5.88 0.43 -13.36
CA LEU A 63 -5.28 -0.71 -12.66
C LEU A 63 -6.32 -1.42 -11.79
N PRO A 64 -6.14 -2.74 -11.54
CA PRO A 64 -7.03 -3.47 -10.65
C PRO A 64 -7.01 -2.90 -9.24
N VAL A 65 -8.17 -2.72 -8.64
CA VAL A 65 -8.34 -2.19 -7.28
C VAL A 65 -9.09 -3.22 -6.44
N LEU A 66 -8.53 -3.53 -5.26
CA LEU A 66 -9.19 -4.42 -4.30
C LEU A 66 -10.47 -3.75 -3.77
N ALA A 67 -11.53 -4.54 -3.66
CA ALA A 67 -12.78 -4.03 -3.12
C ALA A 67 -12.65 -3.75 -1.60
N PRO A 68 -13.18 -2.62 -1.10
CA PRO A 68 -13.23 -2.39 0.33
C PRO A 68 -14.26 -3.33 0.96
N SER A 69 -14.02 -3.73 2.22
CA SER A 69 -14.95 -4.55 2.98
C SER A 69 -15.03 -4.05 4.42
N LEU A 70 -16.14 -4.36 5.09
CA LEU A 70 -16.23 -4.09 6.52
C LEU A 70 -15.16 -4.87 7.28
N ASP A 71 -14.93 -6.13 6.90
CA ASP A 71 -13.98 -7.00 7.58
C ASP A 71 -12.55 -6.47 7.53
N VAL A 72 -12.13 -5.90 6.41
CA VAL A 72 -10.77 -5.34 6.33
C VAL A 72 -10.59 -4.15 7.27
N HIS A 73 -11.62 -3.33 7.44
CA HIS A 73 -11.59 -2.20 8.37
C HIS A 73 -11.60 -2.66 9.83
N LEU A 74 -12.41 -3.67 10.16
CA LEU A 74 -12.40 -4.26 11.50
C LEU A 74 -11.04 -4.86 11.82
N ALA A 75 -10.43 -5.57 10.87
CA ALA A 75 -9.11 -6.16 11.04
C ALA A 75 -8.01 -5.10 11.15
N ALA A 76 -8.11 -4.00 10.40
CA ALA A 76 -7.13 -2.91 10.47
C ALA A 76 -7.16 -2.21 11.83
N GLY A 77 -8.35 -1.93 12.36
CA GLY A 77 -8.50 -1.35 13.70
C GLY A 77 -7.97 -2.29 14.78
N THR A 78 -8.23 -3.58 14.65
CA THR A 78 -7.73 -4.60 15.56
C THR A 78 -6.20 -4.68 15.52
N LEU A 79 -5.60 -4.64 14.33
CA LEU A 79 -4.15 -4.64 14.18
C LEU A 79 -3.51 -3.43 14.86
N TYR A 80 -4.09 -2.25 14.67
CA TYR A 80 -3.60 -1.02 15.31
C TYR A 80 -3.62 -1.16 16.84
N ALA A 81 -4.73 -1.66 17.41
CA ALA A 81 -4.85 -1.89 18.84
C ALA A 81 -3.82 -2.89 19.35
N ARG A 82 -3.63 -4.01 18.63
CA ARG A 82 -2.62 -5.03 18.97
C ARG A 82 -1.22 -4.46 18.99
N CYS A 83 -0.88 -3.59 18.02
CA CYS A 83 0.41 -2.90 18.00
C CYS A 83 0.62 -2.08 19.27
N ARG A 84 -0.37 -1.28 19.66
CA ARG A 84 -0.29 -0.46 20.87
C ARG A 84 -0.10 -1.30 22.12
N TRP A 85 -0.76 -2.43 22.23
CA TRP A 85 -0.59 -3.34 23.37
C TRP A 85 0.84 -3.87 23.48
N GLN A 86 1.58 -3.92 22.35
CA GLN A 86 2.96 -4.35 22.30
C GLN A 86 3.96 -3.18 22.32
N GLY A 87 3.48 -1.97 22.61
CA GLY A 87 4.33 -0.77 22.67
C GLY A 87 4.70 -0.20 21.31
N ILE A 88 4.02 -0.62 20.24
CA ILE A 88 4.26 -0.14 18.88
C ILE A 88 3.09 0.78 18.52
N THR A 89 3.39 2.04 18.15
CA THR A 89 2.38 2.97 17.66
C THR A 89 2.62 3.21 16.17
N PRO A 90 1.77 2.68 15.28
CA PRO A 90 1.89 2.97 13.85
C PRO A 90 1.74 4.47 13.60
N ARG A 91 2.55 5.04 12.71
CA ARG A 91 2.46 6.47 12.38
C ARG A 91 1.17 6.81 11.64
N SER A 92 0.63 5.86 10.92
CA SER A 92 -0.60 6.06 10.15
C SER A 92 -1.53 4.85 10.30
N PRO A 93 -2.80 5.09 10.65
CA PRO A 93 -3.79 4.01 10.63
C PRO A 93 -4.02 3.44 9.23
N HIS A 94 -3.70 4.21 8.17
CA HIS A 94 -3.77 3.72 6.78
C HIS A 94 -2.82 2.55 6.53
N ASP A 95 -1.67 2.51 7.20
CA ASP A 95 -0.72 1.40 7.03
C ASP A 95 -1.32 0.08 7.51
N CYS A 96 -2.07 0.12 8.62
CA CYS A 96 -2.80 -1.06 9.08
C CYS A 96 -3.87 -1.51 8.08
N LEU A 97 -4.54 -0.55 7.45
CA LEU A 97 -5.55 -0.85 6.43
C LEU A 97 -4.91 -1.46 5.18
N ILE A 98 -3.80 -0.92 4.73
CA ILE A 98 -3.04 -1.44 3.59
C ILE A 98 -2.56 -2.87 3.88
N ALA A 99 -1.98 -3.10 5.07
CA ALA A 99 -1.52 -4.42 5.48
C ALA A 99 -2.67 -5.44 5.46
N GLN A 100 -3.83 -5.07 5.98
CA GLN A 100 -4.98 -5.97 6.02
C GLN A 100 -5.58 -6.23 4.64
N HIS A 101 -5.51 -5.27 3.72
CA HIS A 101 -5.88 -5.53 2.32
C HIS A 101 -4.99 -6.61 1.69
N ALA A 102 -3.68 -6.54 1.92
CA ALA A 102 -2.75 -7.56 1.43
C ALA A 102 -3.06 -8.94 2.02
N LEU A 103 -3.31 -8.99 3.33
CA LEU A 103 -3.63 -10.23 4.03
C LEU A 103 -4.94 -10.84 3.53
N GLU A 104 -6.00 -10.04 3.41
CA GLU A 104 -7.30 -10.51 2.93
C GLU A 104 -7.20 -11.04 1.50
N ALA A 105 -6.44 -10.37 0.64
CA ALA A 105 -6.25 -10.79 -0.74
C ALA A 105 -5.26 -11.96 -0.88
N GLY A 106 -4.51 -12.29 0.17
CA GLY A 106 -3.51 -13.35 0.13
C GLY A 106 -2.32 -13.02 -0.78
N VAL A 107 -1.94 -11.75 -0.88
CA VAL A 107 -0.86 -11.28 -1.74
C VAL A 107 0.23 -10.60 -0.91
N PRO A 108 1.49 -10.58 -1.43
CA PRO A 108 2.54 -9.81 -0.77
C PRO A 108 2.32 -8.30 -0.94
N LEU A 109 2.96 -7.54 -0.06
CA LEU A 109 2.96 -6.08 -0.07
C LEU A 109 4.35 -5.57 -0.44
N LEU A 110 4.46 -4.87 -1.57
CA LEU A 110 5.67 -4.16 -1.95
C LEU A 110 5.70 -2.82 -1.24
N GLN A 111 6.74 -2.60 -0.44
CA GLN A 111 6.82 -1.46 0.46
C GLN A 111 8.25 -0.94 0.60
N ALA A 112 8.40 0.26 1.16
CA ALA A 112 9.70 0.88 1.42
C ALA A 112 9.69 1.63 2.76
N ASP A 113 8.79 1.27 3.68
CA ASP A 113 8.63 1.95 4.97
C ASP A 113 8.83 0.97 6.12
N ARG A 114 9.65 1.37 7.11
CA ARG A 114 9.90 0.57 8.32
C ARG A 114 8.66 0.25 9.13
N ASP A 115 7.61 1.04 9.01
CA ASP A 115 6.37 0.80 9.74
C ASP A 115 5.75 -0.55 9.36
N PHE A 116 5.84 -0.96 8.09
CA PHE A 116 5.36 -2.28 7.68
C PHE A 116 6.18 -3.41 8.28
N THR A 117 7.48 -3.23 8.46
CA THR A 117 8.33 -4.20 9.15
C THR A 117 7.87 -4.40 10.60
N ARG A 118 7.49 -3.31 11.27
CA ARG A 118 6.93 -3.37 12.63
C ARG A 118 5.56 -4.04 12.65
N LEU A 119 4.70 -3.75 11.69
CA LEU A 119 3.40 -4.43 11.56
C LEU A 119 3.58 -5.93 11.35
N ALA A 120 4.56 -6.34 10.56
CA ALA A 120 4.86 -7.74 10.33
C ALA A 120 5.33 -8.48 11.59
N GLN A 121 5.90 -7.77 12.57
CA GLN A 121 6.25 -8.35 13.87
C GLN A 121 4.99 -8.74 14.67
N VAL A 122 3.93 -7.94 14.54
CA VAL A 122 2.64 -8.19 15.22
C VAL A 122 1.78 -9.16 14.42
N GLU A 123 1.87 -9.10 13.09
CA GLU A 123 1.13 -9.96 12.17
C GLU A 123 2.09 -10.66 11.21
N PRO A 124 2.68 -11.81 11.64
CA PRO A 124 3.70 -12.51 10.85
C PRO A 124 3.22 -13.07 9.50
N ALA A 125 1.90 -13.19 9.31
CA ALA A 125 1.33 -13.61 8.02
C ALA A 125 1.52 -12.57 6.92
N LEU A 126 1.83 -11.31 7.27
CA LEU A 126 2.08 -10.25 6.31
C LEU A 126 3.41 -10.51 5.58
N GLN A 127 3.32 -10.70 4.28
CA GLN A 127 4.49 -10.93 3.42
C GLN A 127 4.94 -9.60 2.81
N LEU A 128 6.18 -9.21 3.07
CA LEU A 128 6.74 -7.95 2.60
C LEU A 128 7.73 -8.17 1.45
N LEU A 129 7.70 -7.26 0.47
CA LEU A 129 8.67 -7.15 -0.62
C LEU A 129 9.24 -5.72 -0.60
N PRO A 130 10.45 -5.43 -1.06
CA PRO A 130 11.50 -6.40 -1.29
C PRO A 130 11.86 -7.16 -0.06
#